data_a98d5376576ac196a26309f7b06baa68
#
_entry.id   a98d5376576ac196a26309f7b06baa68
#
_cell.length_a   1.000
_cell.length_b   1.000
_cell.length_c   1.000
_cell.angle_alpha   90.00
_cell.angle_beta   90.00
_cell.angle_gamma   90.00
#
_symmetry.space_group_name_H-M   'P 1'
#
loop_
_entity.id
_entity.type
_entity.pdbx_description
1 polymer ?
#
loop_
_entity_poly.entity_id
_entity_poly.type
_entity_poly.pdbx_seq_one_letter_code
_entity_poly.pdbx_strand_id
1 'polypeptide(L)' 'MIEMAKTFYHFLMRYRHPDPTDDISQFANDAYRDSGFPKQSRDYQEISDYLELNGDYLPSLSVFDEAWELYIQIEKPLND' A
#
# COMPACT_ATOMS: atom_id res chain seq x y z
N MET A 1 17.68 1.43 16.81
CA MET A 1 16.93 0.38 16.16
C MET A 1 16.41 0.85 14.81
N ILE A 2 16.60 0.06 13.80
CA ILE A 2 16.28 0.45 12.45
C ILE A 2 15.17 -0.43 11.90
N GLU A 3 14.07 0.20 11.55
CA GLU A 3 12.98 -0.53 10.94
C GLU A 3 12.03 0.48 10.31
N MET A 4 11.16 -0.02 9.45
CA MET A 4 10.11 0.81 8.90
C MET A 4 9.21 1.27 10.03
N ALA A 5 8.95 2.56 10.11
CA ALA A 5 8.12 3.10 11.17
C ALA A 5 6.68 2.65 11.04
N LYS A 6 6.21 2.43 9.81
CA LYS A 6 4.81 2.14 9.56
C LYS A 6 4.65 0.95 8.63
N THR A 7 3.52 0.27 8.74
CA THR A 7 3.17 -0.77 7.78
C THR A 7 2.82 -0.12 6.45
N PHE A 8 2.82 -0.92 5.40
CA PHE A 8 2.43 -0.41 4.09
C PHE A 8 1.00 0.14 4.11
N TYR A 9 0.09 -0.58 4.77
CA TYR A 9 -1.30 -0.12 4.84
C TYR A 9 -1.38 1.25 5.52
N HIS A 10 -0.67 1.41 6.65
CA HIS A 10 -0.70 2.68 7.36
C HIS A 10 -0.17 3.81 6.48
N PHE A 11 0.92 3.53 5.76
CA PHE A 11 1.46 4.51 4.83
C PHE A 11 0.45 4.86 3.75
N LEU A 12 -0.20 3.84 3.19
CA LEU A 12 -1.14 4.03 2.10
C LEU A 12 -2.32 4.90 2.52
N MET A 13 -2.72 4.80 3.79
CA MET A 13 -3.90 5.52 4.25
C MET A 13 -3.76 7.04 4.13
N ARG A 14 -2.55 7.55 4.05
CA ARG A 14 -2.36 9.00 3.88
C ARG A 14 -2.84 9.49 2.51
N TYR A 15 -3.01 8.57 1.56
CA TYR A 15 -3.44 8.93 0.21
C TYR A 15 -4.94 8.82 -0.01
N ARG A 16 -5.68 8.42 1.02
CA ARG A 16 -7.13 8.37 0.89
C ARG A 16 -7.68 9.77 0.63
N HIS A 17 -8.69 9.82 -0.21
CA HIS A 17 -9.27 11.11 -0.60
C HIS A 17 -10.75 10.90 -0.89
N PRO A 18 -11.63 11.80 -0.42
CA PRO A 18 -13.06 11.62 -0.69
C PRO A 18 -13.40 11.72 -2.18
N ASP A 19 -12.51 12.32 -2.96
CA ASP A 19 -12.75 12.51 -4.39
C ASP A 19 -11.46 12.14 -5.12
N PRO A 20 -11.13 10.84 -5.20
CA PRO A 20 -9.83 10.42 -5.73
C PRO A 20 -9.69 10.77 -7.21
N THR A 21 -8.52 11.31 -7.56
CA THR A 21 -8.24 11.72 -8.92
C THR A 21 -7.13 10.91 -9.56
N ASP A 22 -6.47 10.03 -8.80
CA ASP A 22 -5.40 9.21 -9.36
C ASP A 22 -5.50 7.80 -8.83
N ASP A 23 -4.71 6.91 -9.43
CA ASP A 23 -4.80 5.49 -9.12
C ASP A 23 -4.37 5.17 -7.69
N ILE A 24 -3.40 5.89 -7.15
CA ILE A 24 -2.94 5.61 -5.79
C ILE A 24 -4.00 6.04 -4.78
N SER A 25 -4.64 7.18 -4.98
CA SER A 25 -5.73 7.59 -4.10
C SER A 25 -6.88 6.60 -4.15
N GLN A 26 -7.20 6.12 -5.36
CA GLN A 26 -8.27 5.14 -5.50
C GLN A 26 -7.88 3.82 -4.81
N PHE A 27 -6.63 3.40 -4.98
CA PHE A 27 -6.14 2.20 -4.31
C PHE A 27 -6.26 2.35 -2.80
N ALA A 28 -5.86 3.51 -2.27
CA ALA A 28 -5.95 3.74 -0.83
C ALA A 28 -7.39 3.66 -0.33
N ASN A 29 -8.32 4.24 -1.08
CA ASN A 29 -9.73 4.17 -0.70
C ASN A 29 -10.24 2.74 -0.73
N ASP A 30 -9.86 1.98 -1.75
CA ASP A 30 -10.32 0.61 -1.89
C ASP A 30 -9.72 -0.30 -0.82
N ALA A 31 -8.44 -0.12 -0.53
CA ALA A 31 -7.79 -0.90 0.51
C ALA A 31 -8.43 -0.63 1.87
N TYR A 32 -8.80 0.61 2.11
CA TYR A 32 -9.46 0.97 3.34
C TYR A 32 -10.77 0.19 3.53
N ARG A 33 -11.49 -0.01 2.44
CA ARG A 33 -12.76 -0.74 2.49
C ARG A 33 -12.58 -2.25 2.51
N ASP A 34 -11.38 -2.71 2.23
CA ASP A 34 -11.09 -4.14 2.12
C ASP A 34 -10.71 -4.69 3.49
N SER A 35 -11.66 -5.30 4.17
CA SER A 35 -11.43 -5.75 5.54
C SER A 35 -10.38 -6.86 5.62
N GLY A 36 -10.11 -7.54 4.53
CA GLY A 36 -9.11 -8.61 4.52
C GLY A 36 -7.70 -8.17 4.20
N PHE A 37 -7.51 -6.88 3.89
CA PHE A 37 -6.18 -6.40 3.54
C PHE A 37 -5.20 -6.65 4.69
N PRO A 38 -3.97 -7.12 4.38
CA PRO A 38 -2.98 -7.41 5.43
C PRO A 38 -2.41 -6.12 6.03
N LYS A 39 -3.10 -5.58 7.01
CA LYS A 39 -2.82 -4.25 7.54
C LYS A 39 -1.53 -4.16 8.34
N GLN A 40 -1.04 -5.29 8.83
CA GLN A 40 0.15 -5.29 9.66
C GLN A 40 1.41 -5.64 8.88
N SER A 41 1.28 -5.90 7.58
CA SER A 41 2.39 -6.40 6.79
C SER A 41 3.32 -5.30 6.32
N ARG A 42 4.61 -5.60 6.35
CA ARG A 42 5.65 -4.76 5.73
C ARG A 42 6.34 -5.53 4.61
N ASP A 43 5.76 -6.65 4.21
CA ASP A 43 6.39 -7.58 3.29
C ASP A 43 5.76 -7.44 1.91
N TYR A 44 6.58 -7.02 0.93
CA TYR A 44 6.12 -6.84 -0.44
C TYR A 44 5.44 -8.09 -0.98
N GLN A 45 6.07 -9.25 -0.76
CA GLN A 45 5.55 -10.48 -1.36
C GLN A 45 4.21 -10.88 -0.77
N GLU A 46 4.07 -10.71 0.54
CA GLU A 46 2.81 -11.05 1.18
C GLU A 46 1.66 -10.20 0.65
N ILE A 47 1.91 -8.90 0.51
CA ILE A 47 0.87 -8.00 0.05
C ILE A 47 0.59 -8.23 -1.44
N SER A 48 1.65 -8.45 -2.20
CA SER A 48 1.50 -8.72 -3.63
C SER A 48 0.67 -9.98 -3.86
N ASP A 49 0.96 -11.05 -3.11
CA ASP A 49 0.20 -12.29 -3.24
C ASP A 49 -1.27 -12.07 -2.89
N TYR A 50 -1.51 -11.31 -1.82
CA TYR A 50 -2.88 -11.02 -1.44
C TYR A 50 -3.63 -10.30 -2.56
N LEU A 51 -2.98 -9.30 -3.14
CA LEU A 51 -3.64 -8.48 -4.15
C LEU A 51 -3.86 -9.25 -5.45
N GLU A 52 -2.99 -10.20 -5.77
CA GLU A 52 -3.21 -11.03 -6.94
C GLU A 52 -4.50 -11.83 -6.83
N LEU A 53 -4.82 -12.25 -5.61
CA LEU A 53 -6.00 -13.09 -5.40
C LEU A 53 -7.24 -12.30 -5.04
N ASN A 54 -7.08 -11.15 -4.41
CA ASN A 54 -8.21 -10.44 -3.81
C ASN A 54 -8.30 -8.98 -4.18
N GLY A 55 -7.39 -8.48 -5.00
CA GLY A 55 -7.35 -7.05 -5.31
C GLY A 55 -8.02 -6.70 -6.62
N ASP A 56 -9.24 -7.20 -6.81
CA ASP A 56 -9.98 -6.94 -8.04
C ASP A 56 -10.20 -5.46 -8.29
N TYR A 57 -10.11 -4.64 -7.26
CA TYR A 57 -10.31 -3.21 -7.41
C TYR A 57 -9.12 -2.51 -8.07
N LEU A 58 -7.96 -3.18 -8.14
CA LEU A 58 -6.81 -2.58 -8.80
C LEU A 58 -6.93 -2.76 -10.31
N PRO A 59 -6.71 -1.69 -11.08
CA PRO A 59 -6.67 -1.85 -12.53
C PRO A 59 -5.49 -2.69 -12.98
N SER A 60 -4.41 -2.68 -12.19
CA SER A 60 -3.21 -3.41 -12.52
C SER A 60 -2.33 -3.46 -11.29
N LEU A 61 -1.53 -4.52 -11.14
CA LEU A 61 -0.58 -4.59 -10.04
C LEU A 61 0.50 -3.51 -10.13
N SER A 62 0.64 -2.87 -11.28
CA SER A 62 1.60 -1.78 -11.39
C SER A 62 1.23 -0.62 -10.47
N VAL A 63 -0.04 -0.45 -10.15
CA VAL A 63 -0.46 0.57 -9.19
C VAL A 63 0.12 0.26 -7.82
N PHE A 64 0.04 -1.01 -7.41
CA PHE A 64 0.63 -1.42 -6.15
C PHE A 64 2.15 -1.22 -6.16
N ASP A 65 2.81 -1.59 -7.27
CA ASP A 65 4.26 -1.42 -7.36
C ASP A 65 4.65 0.03 -7.23
N GLU A 66 3.90 0.92 -7.84
CA GLU A 66 4.17 2.34 -7.75
C GLU A 66 4.02 2.84 -6.31
N ALA A 67 2.96 2.41 -5.64
CA ALA A 67 2.75 2.78 -4.25
C ALA A 67 3.85 2.22 -3.36
N TRP A 68 4.31 1.00 -3.65
CA TRP A 68 5.37 0.38 -2.89
C TRP A 68 6.68 1.17 -3.00
N GLU A 69 6.98 1.66 -4.21
CA GLU A 69 8.17 2.47 -4.38
C GLU A 69 8.12 3.73 -3.54
N LEU A 70 6.96 4.36 -3.48
CA LEU A 70 6.79 5.53 -2.64
C LEU A 70 6.98 5.18 -1.16
N TYR A 71 6.45 4.03 -0.76
CA TYR A 71 6.55 3.58 0.61
C TYR A 71 8.02 3.40 1.01
N ILE A 72 8.78 2.74 0.15
CA ILE A 72 10.19 2.51 0.44
C ILE A 72 10.95 3.83 0.54
N GLN A 73 10.66 4.76 -0.37
CA GLN A 73 11.37 6.02 -0.39
C GLN A 73 11.08 6.87 0.84
N ILE A 74 9.84 6.82 1.32
CA ILE A 74 9.43 7.70 2.41
C ILE A 74 9.66 7.04 3.77
N GLU A 75 9.43 5.74 3.88
CA GLU A 75 9.50 5.04 5.16
C GLU A 75 10.75 4.20 5.33
N LYS A 76 11.74 4.37 4.49
CA LYS A 76 12.92 3.53 4.58
C LYS A 76 13.68 3.76 5.88
N PRO A 77 14.47 2.76 6.31
CA PRO A 77 15.25 2.90 7.53
C PRO A 77 16.25 4.05 7.41
N LEU A 78 16.57 4.62 8.56
CA LEU A 78 17.40 5.82 8.59
C LEU A 78 18.82 5.61 8.12
N ASN A 79 19.34 4.42 8.31
CA ASN A 79 20.77 4.22 8.05
C ASN A 79 21.01 3.29 6.87
N ASP A 80 20.09 3.19 5.98
CA ASP A 80 20.29 2.29 4.85
C ASP A 80 21.38 2.77 3.92
#